data_825513699b9408cd22e16e4250225e15
#
_entry.id   825513699b9408cd22e16e4250225e15
#
_cell.length_a   1.000
_cell.length_b   1.000
_cell.length_c   1.000
_cell.angle_alpha   90.00
_cell.angle_beta   90.00
_cell.angle_gamma   90.00
#
_symmetry.space_group_name_H-M   'P 1'
#
loop_
_entity.id
_entity.type
_entity.pdbx_description
1 polymer ?
#
loop_
_entity_poly.entity_id
_entity_poly.type
_entity_poly.pdbx_seq_one_letter_code
_entity_poly.pdbx_strand_id
1 'polypeptide(L)'
;MIRTTRHEMLKEIKTRFANRALKADRIPEETIEALIEAASFAPSCFNEQPWRFLVATGERKEKLCQALTPQNQEWACRAPVLMLLCAKKTFTQGGKPNFWHLSDSGCAQGFLMLEAERRGLTAHPMAGVNR
;
A
#
# COMPACT_ATOMS: atom_id res chain seq x y z
N MET A 1 17.25 9.53 -0.90
CA MET A 1 18.25 9.34 -2.01
C MET A 1 17.55 9.69 -3.31
N ILE A 2 18.06 10.64 -4.08
CA ILE A 2 17.53 10.99 -5.41
C ILE A 2 18.26 10.12 -6.44
N ARG A 3 17.48 9.33 -7.20
CA ARG A 3 18.04 8.47 -8.25
C ARG A 3 18.41 9.30 -9.47
N THR A 4 19.56 9.03 -10.07
CA THR A 4 19.94 9.61 -11.36
C THR A 4 19.12 8.93 -12.46
N THR A 5 18.48 9.71 -13.32
CA THR A 5 17.66 9.21 -14.43
C THR A 5 18.12 9.82 -15.75
N ARG A 6 17.97 9.07 -16.85
CA ARG A 6 18.30 9.56 -18.20
C ARG A 6 17.20 10.44 -18.79
N HIS A 7 15.97 10.26 -18.33
CA HIS A 7 14.79 10.96 -18.84
C HIS A 7 14.05 11.64 -17.68
N GLU A 8 13.34 12.71 -17.99
CA GLU A 8 12.43 13.35 -17.06
C GLU A 8 11.24 12.44 -16.75
N MET A 9 10.79 12.43 -15.52
CA MET A 9 9.65 11.63 -15.06
C MET A 9 9.01 12.30 -13.83
N LEU A 10 7.86 11.78 -13.41
CA LEU A 10 7.20 12.25 -12.19
C LEU A 10 8.17 12.21 -11.00
N LYS A 11 8.17 13.29 -10.24
CA LYS A 11 9.05 13.45 -9.07
C LYS A 11 8.89 12.28 -8.10
N GLU A 12 7.66 11.88 -7.84
CA GLU A 12 7.30 10.81 -6.90
C GLU A 12 7.88 9.45 -7.33
N ILE A 13 7.91 9.15 -8.64
CA ILE A 13 8.56 7.93 -9.14
C ILE A 13 10.06 7.97 -8.84
N LYS A 14 10.69 9.12 -9.02
CA LYS A 14 12.12 9.33 -8.84
C LYS A 14 12.53 9.30 -7.37
N THR A 15 11.72 9.89 -6.48
CA THR A 15 12.06 10.07 -5.06
C THR A 15 11.55 8.98 -4.15
N ARG A 16 10.44 8.30 -4.51
CA ARG A 16 9.84 7.25 -3.69
C ARG A 16 10.84 6.16 -3.32
N PHE A 17 10.92 5.88 -2.05
CA PHE A 17 11.83 4.90 -1.48
C PHE A 17 11.15 4.11 -0.35
N ALA A 18 11.41 2.81 -0.25
CA ALA A 18 10.92 1.95 0.82
C ALA A 18 11.84 2.06 2.05
N ASN A 19 11.68 3.14 2.81
CA ASN A 19 12.45 3.40 4.01
C ASN A 19 11.92 2.59 5.20
N ARG A 20 12.83 2.10 6.07
CA ARG A 20 12.50 1.43 7.34
C ARG A 20 12.60 2.37 8.55
N ALA A 21 13.23 3.54 8.40
CA ALA A 21 13.30 4.57 9.44
C ALA A 21 11.95 5.34 9.47
N LEU A 22 10.94 4.75 10.07
CA LEU A 22 9.60 5.30 10.16
C LEU A 22 9.43 6.14 11.41
N LYS A 23 8.67 7.23 11.31
CA LYS A 23 8.19 8.03 12.43
C LYS A 23 6.85 7.49 12.92
N ALA A 24 6.58 7.69 14.21
CA ALA A 24 5.33 7.29 14.83
C ALA A 24 4.24 8.39 14.81
N ASP A 25 4.51 9.50 14.12
CA ASP A 25 3.61 10.64 14.05
C ASP A 25 2.25 10.23 13.46
N ARG A 26 1.16 10.64 14.10
CA ARG A 26 -0.19 10.32 13.65
C ARG A 26 -0.42 10.86 12.24
N ILE A 27 -0.98 10.02 11.38
CA ILE A 27 -1.46 10.41 10.06
C ILE A 27 -2.97 10.74 10.17
N PRO A 28 -3.42 11.92 9.71
CA PRO A 28 -4.84 12.28 9.69
C PRO A 28 -5.66 11.28 8.87
N GLU A 29 -6.89 11.02 9.29
CA GLU A 29 -7.81 10.10 8.60
C GLU A 29 -8.06 10.53 7.15
N GLU A 30 -8.30 11.81 6.93
CA GLU A 30 -8.43 12.40 5.58
C GLU A 30 -7.23 12.09 4.67
N THR A 31 -6.01 12.07 5.23
CA THR A 31 -4.83 11.69 4.46
C THR A 31 -4.86 10.22 4.09
N ILE A 32 -5.29 9.33 5.00
CA ILE A 32 -5.43 7.91 4.74
C ILE A 32 -6.49 7.67 3.66
N GLU A 33 -7.63 8.35 3.74
CA GLU A 33 -8.70 8.31 2.75
C GLU A 33 -8.20 8.72 1.37
N ALA A 34 -7.43 9.81 1.28
CA ALA A 34 -6.85 10.28 0.02
C ALA A 34 -5.86 9.26 -0.61
N LEU A 35 -5.13 8.50 0.21
CA LEU A 35 -4.28 7.41 -0.29
C LEU A 35 -5.12 6.27 -0.90
N ILE A 36 -6.23 5.91 -0.27
CA ILE A 36 -7.15 4.88 -0.78
C ILE A 36 -7.88 5.37 -2.03
N GLU A 37 -8.29 6.63 -2.04
CA GLU A 37 -8.88 7.25 -3.23
C GLU A 37 -7.90 7.21 -4.42
N ALA A 38 -6.64 7.60 -4.24
CA ALA A 38 -5.63 7.50 -5.28
C ALA A 38 -5.47 6.06 -5.81
N ALA A 39 -5.49 5.05 -4.92
CA ALA A 39 -5.46 3.65 -5.31
C ALA A 39 -6.67 3.24 -6.16
N SER A 40 -7.84 3.84 -5.92
CA SER A 40 -9.08 3.52 -6.64
C SER A 40 -9.06 3.93 -8.11
N PHE A 41 -8.19 4.85 -8.50
CA PHE A 41 -7.98 5.28 -9.89
C PHE A 41 -7.10 4.33 -10.71
N ALA A 42 -6.56 3.28 -10.11
CA ALA A 42 -5.79 2.29 -10.85
C ALA A 42 -6.68 1.53 -11.86
N PRO A 43 -6.17 1.21 -13.05
CA PRO A 43 -6.90 0.37 -14.00
C PRO A 43 -7.02 -1.06 -13.47
N SER A 44 -8.08 -1.75 -13.88
CA SER A 44 -8.27 -3.16 -13.60
C SER A 44 -9.04 -3.87 -14.72
N CYS A 45 -8.87 -5.17 -14.84
CA CYS A 45 -9.55 -5.99 -15.84
C CYS A 45 -11.06 -5.88 -15.65
N PHE A 46 -11.78 -5.44 -16.69
CA PHE A 46 -13.23 -5.16 -16.67
C PHE A 46 -13.66 -4.19 -15.55
N ASN A 47 -12.77 -3.34 -15.09
CA ASN A 47 -13.00 -2.44 -13.95
C ASN A 47 -13.46 -3.18 -12.68
N GLU A 48 -12.97 -4.41 -12.48
CA GLU A 48 -13.34 -5.24 -11.32
C GLU A 48 -12.88 -4.66 -9.99
N GLN A 49 -11.79 -3.88 -9.97
CA GLN A 49 -11.22 -3.27 -8.76
C GLN A 49 -11.05 -4.30 -7.64
N PRO A 50 -10.22 -5.34 -7.87
CA PRO A 50 -10.15 -6.51 -6.97
C PRO A 50 -9.48 -6.23 -5.63
N TRP A 51 -8.81 -5.10 -5.46
CA TRP A 51 -8.12 -4.73 -4.23
C TRP A 51 -9.06 -4.46 -3.07
N ARG A 52 -8.62 -4.86 -1.89
CA ARG A 52 -9.26 -4.56 -0.61
C ARG A 52 -8.18 -4.14 0.36
N PHE A 53 -8.28 -2.94 0.89
CA PHE A 53 -7.36 -2.41 1.89
C PHE A 53 -8.00 -2.51 3.28
N LEU A 54 -7.39 -3.32 4.15
CA LEU A 54 -7.70 -3.31 5.57
C LEU A 54 -6.74 -2.34 6.24
N VAL A 55 -7.26 -1.20 6.68
CA VAL A 55 -6.49 -0.15 7.33
C VAL A 55 -6.53 -0.32 8.83
N ALA A 56 -5.37 -0.35 9.47
CA ALA A 56 -5.22 -0.53 10.91
C ALA A 56 -4.43 0.62 11.54
N THR A 57 -5.04 1.23 12.56
CA THR A 57 -4.47 2.26 13.43
C THR A 57 -4.72 1.90 14.89
N GLY A 58 -4.01 2.51 15.84
CA GLY A 58 -4.19 2.27 17.28
C GLY A 58 -4.11 0.79 17.64
N GLU A 59 -5.03 0.30 18.46
CA GLU A 59 -5.06 -1.10 18.93
C GLU A 59 -5.16 -2.12 17.77
N ARG A 60 -5.89 -1.79 16.71
CA ARG A 60 -5.98 -2.67 15.52
C ARG A 60 -4.64 -2.81 14.84
N LYS A 61 -3.84 -1.75 14.79
CA LYS A 61 -2.48 -1.78 14.27
C LYS A 61 -1.59 -2.70 15.12
N GLU A 62 -1.70 -2.64 16.44
CA GLU A 62 -0.93 -3.52 17.33
C GLU A 62 -1.24 -4.99 17.07
N LYS A 63 -2.51 -5.34 16.86
CA LYS A 63 -2.92 -6.70 16.49
C LYS A 63 -2.35 -7.12 15.12
N LEU A 64 -2.41 -6.24 14.12
CA LEU A 64 -1.86 -6.51 12.80
C LEU A 64 -0.34 -6.64 12.83
N CYS A 65 0.32 -5.87 13.70
CA CYS A 65 1.76 -5.96 13.92
C CYS A 65 2.19 -7.37 14.37
N GLN A 66 1.42 -8.02 15.24
CA GLN A 66 1.70 -9.38 15.70
C GLN A 66 1.64 -10.44 14.59
N ALA A 67 0.92 -10.15 13.50
CA ALA A 67 0.86 -11.03 12.33
C ALA A 67 2.10 -10.92 11.43
N LEU A 68 2.98 -9.93 11.66
CA LEU A 68 4.21 -9.78 10.90
C LEU A 68 5.27 -10.79 11.39
N THR A 69 6.19 -11.15 10.48
CA THR A 69 7.39 -11.88 10.90
C THR A 69 8.22 -11.07 11.90
N PRO A 70 8.96 -11.70 12.82
CA PRO A 70 9.77 -10.99 13.84
C PRO A 70 10.66 -9.90 13.24
N GLN A 71 11.31 -10.18 12.12
CA GLN A 71 12.18 -9.23 11.42
C GLN A 71 11.43 -7.98 10.95
N ASN A 72 10.17 -8.12 10.52
CA ASN A 72 9.36 -6.97 10.11
C ASN A 72 8.77 -6.23 11.31
N GLN A 73 8.48 -6.92 12.41
CA GLN A 73 8.00 -6.28 13.64
C GLN A 73 8.99 -5.24 14.17
N GLU A 74 10.30 -5.50 14.09
CA GLU A 74 11.37 -4.62 14.62
C GLU A 74 11.30 -3.19 14.09
N TRP A 75 10.85 -3.00 12.85
CA TRP A 75 10.81 -1.68 12.22
C TRP A 75 9.41 -1.23 11.80
N ALA A 76 8.57 -2.14 11.29
CA ALA A 76 7.27 -1.77 10.72
C ALA A 76 6.25 -1.37 11.80
N CYS A 77 6.36 -1.92 13.00
CA CYS A 77 5.47 -1.58 14.11
C CYS A 77 5.62 -0.14 14.62
N ARG A 78 6.67 0.57 14.20
CA ARG A 78 6.81 2.01 14.45
C ARG A 78 5.88 2.86 13.57
N ALA A 79 5.45 2.33 12.43
CA ALA A 79 4.51 3.04 11.57
C ALA A 79 3.20 3.33 12.31
N PRO A 80 2.59 4.53 12.16
CA PRO A 80 1.31 4.85 12.78
C PRO A 80 0.15 4.12 12.12
N VAL A 81 0.33 3.65 10.88
CA VAL A 81 -0.67 2.95 10.08
C VAL A 81 -0.06 1.69 9.46
N LEU A 82 -0.73 0.57 9.60
CA LEU A 82 -0.48 -0.64 8.82
C LEU A 82 -1.66 -0.91 7.90
N MET A 83 -1.39 -1.30 6.66
CA MET A 83 -2.41 -1.66 5.68
C MET A 83 -2.16 -3.08 5.18
N LEU A 84 -3.21 -3.92 5.20
CA LEU A 84 -3.17 -5.22 4.54
C LEU A 84 -3.88 -5.09 3.20
N LEU A 85 -3.16 -5.32 2.11
CA LEU A 85 -3.72 -5.40 0.77
C LEU A 85 -4.11 -6.84 0.45
N CYS A 86 -5.40 -7.05 0.23
CA CYS A 86 -5.97 -8.30 -0.25
C CYS A 86 -6.44 -8.14 -1.69
N ALA A 87 -6.41 -9.23 -2.46
CA ALA A 87 -6.88 -9.26 -3.82
C ALA A 87 -7.99 -10.30 -3.99
N LYS A 88 -9.18 -9.86 -4.42
CA LYS A 88 -10.32 -10.72 -4.71
C LYS A 88 -10.01 -11.58 -5.95
N LYS A 89 -10.10 -12.91 -5.82
CA LYS A 89 -9.67 -13.86 -6.84
C LYS A 89 -10.71 -14.11 -7.96
N THR A 90 -11.92 -13.58 -7.82
CA THR A 90 -13.01 -13.84 -8.77
C THR A 90 -13.63 -12.54 -9.23
N PHE A 91 -14.18 -12.53 -10.45
CA PHE A 91 -15.01 -11.43 -10.91
C PHE A 91 -16.34 -11.38 -10.13
N THR A 92 -16.85 -10.17 -9.88
CA THR A 92 -18.15 -9.96 -9.24
C THR A 92 -19.27 -10.49 -10.13
N GLN A 93 -19.18 -10.21 -11.43
CA GLN A 93 -20.13 -10.73 -12.39
C GLN A 93 -19.77 -12.16 -12.78
N GLY A 94 -20.63 -13.10 -12.47
CA GLY A 94 -20.52 -14.50 -12.88
C GLY A 94 -19.53 -15.35 -12.06
N GLY A 95 -18.82 -14.78 -11.07
CA GLY A 95 -17.96 -15.54 -10.15
C GLY A 95 -16.76 -16.26 -10.76
N LYS A 96 -16.43 -16.00 -12.03
CA LYS A 96 -15.32 -16.63 -12.74
C LYS A 96 -13.96 -16.21 -12.12
N PRO A 97 -12.92 -17.05 -12.20
CA PRO A 97 -11.58 -16.69 -11.75
C PRO A 97 -11.07 -15.42 -12.44
N ASN A 98 -10.58 -14.47 -11.67
CA ASN A 98 -9.89 -13.28 -12.18
C ASN A 98 -8.38 -13.50 -12.10
N PHE A 99 -7.75 -13.88 -13.18
CA PHE A 99 -6.31 -14.13 -13.25
C PHE A 99 -5.47 -12.86 -13.12
N TRP A 100 -6.07 -11.68 -13.26
CA TRP A 100 -5.41 -10.38 -13.20
C TRP A 100 -5.43 -9.74 -11.80
N HIS A 101 -6.10 -10.37 -10.83
CA HIS A 101 -6.35 -9.80 -9.50
C HIS A 101 -5.07 -9.32 -8.78
N LEU A 102 -3.94 -9.99 -8.96
CA LEU A 102 -2.68 -9.58 -8.33
C LEU A 102 -2.03 -8.40 -9.05
N SER A 103 -1.98 -8.41 -10.39
CA SER A 103 -1.42 -7.29 -11.16
C SER A 103 -2.22 -6.02 -10.97
N ASP A 104 -3.55 -6.12 -11.00
CA ASP A 104 -4.46 -4.99 -10.79
C ASP A 104 -4.30 -4.40 -9.38
N SER A 105 -4.24 -5.27 -8.36
CA SER A 105 -4.01 -4.82 -6.98
C SER A 105 -2.62 -4.23 -6.77
N GLY A 106 -1.60 -4.74 -7.47
CA GLY A 106 -0.26 -4.16 -7.51
C GLY A 106 -0.24 -2.76 -8.13
N CYS A 107 -1.05 -2.53 -9.17
CA CYS A 107 -1.23 -1.21 -9.77
C CYS A 107 -1.85 -0.22 -8.77
N ALA A 108 -2.91 -0.62 -8.08
CA ALA A 108 -3.55 0.18 -7.02
C ALA A 108 -2.56 0.51 -5.88
N GLN A 109 -1.76 -0.46 -5.45
CA GLN A 109 -0.70 -0.24 -4.48
C GLN A 109 0.33 0.77 -4.99
N GLY A 110 0.71 0.71 -6.26
CA GLY A 110 1.62 1.66 -6.88
C GLY A 110 1.09 3.10 -6.82
N PHE A 111 -0.18 3.32 -7.14
CA PHE A 111 -0.83 4.62 -7.09
C PHE A 111 -0.87 5.18 -5.65
N LEU A 112 -1.26 4.34 -4.68
CA LEU A 112 -1.21 4.69 -3.26
C LEU A 112 0.19 5.15 -2.83
N MET A 113 1.23 4.43 -3.25
CA MET A 113 2.61 4.72 -2.86
C MET A 113 3.12 6.04 -3.48
N LEU A 114 2.71 6.37 -4.70
CA LEU A 114 3.05 7.64 -5.34
C LEU A 114 2.35 8.80 -4.64
N GLU A 115 1.07 8.64 -4.29
CA GLU A 115 0.34 9.66 -3.54
C GLU A 115 0.91 9.85 -2.12
N ALA A 116 1.33 8.78 -1.46
CA ALA A 116 2.02 8.85 -0.17
C ALA A 116 3.31 9.69 -0.29
N GLU A 117 4.14 9.41 -1.29
CA GLU A 117 5.36 10.20 -1.55
C GLU A 117 5.06 11.68 -1.80
N ARG A 118 4.03 11.98 -2.61
CA ARG A 118 3.59 13.35 -2.88
C ARG A 118 3.22 14.10 -1.60
N ARG A 119 2.64 13.39 -0.63
CA ARG A 119 2.26 13.94 0.69
C ARG A 119 3.39 13.93 1.72
N GLY A 120 4.63 13.58 1.32
CA GLY A 120 5.78 13.50 2.23
C GLY A 120 5.74 12.30 3.18
N LEU A 121 4.94 11.28 2.86
CA LEU A 121 4.86 10.02 3.60
C LEU A 121 5.72 8.95 2.95
N THR A 122 6.24 8.05 3.78
CA THR A 122 6.88 6.83 3.29
C THR A 122 5.90 5.66 3.33
N ALA A 123 5.69 5.01 2.20
CA ALA A 123 4.98 3.74 2.11
C ALA A 123 5.97 2.61 1.78
N HIS A 124 6.01 1.57 2.63
CA HIS A 124 6.90 0.43 2.49
C HIS A 124 6.09 -0.86 2.33
N PRO A 125 5.99 -1.44 1.13
CA PRO A 125 5.36 -2.74 0.94
C PRO A 125 6.25 -3.85 1.49
N MET A 126 5.65 -4.82 2.17
CA MET A 126 6.35 -5.97 2.72
C MET A 126 5.50 -7.23 2.56
N ALA A 127 6.17 -8.39 2.41
CA ALA A 127 5.54 -9.69 2.24
C ALA A 127 5.67 -10.60 3.47
N GLY A 128 6.39 -10.17 4.48
CA GLY A 128 6.70 -10.97 5.68
C GLY A 128 5.56 -10.95 6.69
N VAL A 129 4.51 -11.72 6.42
CA VAL A 129 3.40 -11.99 7.33
C VAL A 129 3.36 -13.49 7.66
N ASN A 130 3.01 -13.83 8.90
CA ASN A 130 2.74 -15.20 9.30
C ASN A 130 1.41 -15.63 8.68
N ARG A 131 1.40 -16.76 7.97
CA ARG A 131 0.23 -17.34 7.32
C ARG A 131 -0.42 -18.38 8.20
#